data_237afe1cc53a7e7a219255ae1007f2cf
#
_entry.id   237afe1cc53a7e7a219255ae1007f2cf
#
_cell.length_a   1.000
_cell.length_b   1.000
_cell.length_c   1.000
_cell.angle_alpha   90.00
_cell.angle_beta   90.00
_cell.angle_gamma   90.00
#
_symmetry.space_group_name_H-M   'P 1'
#
loop_
_entity.id
_entity.type
_entity.pdbx_description
1 polymer ?
#
loop_
_entity_poly.entity_id
_entity_poly.type
_entity_poly.pdbx_seq_one_letter_code
_entity_poly.pdbx_strand_id
1 'polypeptide(L)'
;ENYIKHFGRAPRGTWLPECAYRPGFEWRTYLKSPHHQNPTYRYGVENFVAEQGIEYFVVDEQLPKGGTPLGVLIDQDGGKKRMLSVYSPEYTQFPWNFDRSPMSLYNVSSHGDLDHQKTAVAFARHQNIAMQVWSAEAGYPGDPDYLDFHKKKMPSGLRYWRVTDTKADMQYKQPYNPDWILGKIGNQIHHFVYCIEGALSHYKQQTGKEGTLCLPFDTELFGHWWFEG
;
A
#
# COMPACT_ATOMS: atom_id res chain seq x y z
N GLU A 1 -9.53 23.47 0.00
CA GLU A 1 -9.44 24.72 -0.77
C GLU A 1 -8.46 24.63 -1.95
N ASN A 2 -7.20 24.20 -1.74
CA ASN A 2 -6.20 24.07 -2.83
C ASN A 2 -6.65 23.14 -3.94
N TYR A 3 -7.21 21.98 -3.60
CA TYR A 3 -7.70 21.03 -4.61
C TYR A 3 -8.79 21.66 -5.49
N ILE A 4 -9.75 22.34 -4.88
CA ILE A 4 -10.83 23.03 -5.63
C ILE A 4 -10.26 24.13 -6.52
N LYS A 5 -9.27 24.87 -6.02
CA LYS A 5 -8.59 25.94 -6.79
C LYS A 5 -7.95 25.40 -8.07
N HIS A 6 -7.33 24.23 -8.01
CA HIS A 6 -6.59 23.66 -9.15
C HIS A 6 -7.46 22.78 -10.06
N PHE A 7 -8.47 22.10 -9.52
CA PHE A 7 -9.27 21.11 -10.25
C PHE A 7 -10.74 21.52 -10.44
N GLY A 8 -11.18 22.67 -9.91
CA GLY A 8 -12.53 23.19 -10.08
C GLY A 8 -13.64 22.39 -9.37
N ARG A 9 -13.28 21.37 -8.59
CA ARG A 9 -14.21 20.49 -7.86
C ARG A 9 -13.62 20.02 -6.55
N ALA A 10 -14.46 19.59 -5.62
CA ALA A 10 -14.01 18.94 -4.39
C ALA A 10 -13.37 17.56 -4.64
N PRO A 11 -12.40 17.15 -3.85
CA PRO A 11 -11.85 15.78 -3.92
C PRO A 11 -12.93 14.79 -3.48
N ARG A 12 -13.02 13.65 -4.20
CA ARG A 12 -13.91 12.54 -3.84
C ARG A 12 -13.17 11.39 -3.18
N GLY A 13 -11.86 11.31 -3.34
CA GLY A 13 -11.05 10.25 -2.81
C GLY A 13 -9.72 10.73 -2.24
N THR A 14 -9.09 9.88 -1.46
CA THR A 14 -7.76 10.11 -0.90
C THR A 14 -6.98 8.81 -0.82
N TRP A 15 -5.67 8.92 -0.94
CA TRP A 15 -4.76 7.86 -0.52
C TRP A 15 -4.34 8.16 0.91
N LEU A 16 -4.67 7.24 1.84
CA LEU A 16 -4.24 7.42 3.23
C LEU A 16 -2.70 7.36 3.30
N PRO A 17 -2.06 8.30 4.01
CA PRO A 17 -0.61 8.26 4.20
C PRO A 17 -0.16 6.88 4.68
N GLU A 18 0.83 6.30 4.02
CA GLU A 18 1.35 4.96 4.30
C GLU A 18 0.26 3.85 4.28
N CYS A 19 -0.86 4.08 3.58
CA CYS A 19 -2.04 3.23 3.63
C CYS A 19 -2.56 2.97 5.06
N ALA A 20 -2.26 3.85 6.02
CA ALA A 20 -2.51 3.66 7.43
C ALA A 20 -3.99 3.80 7.76
N TYR A 21 -4.69 2.69 7.78
CA TYR A 21 -6.08 2.59 8.20
C TYR A 21 -6.19 2.10 9.65
N ARG A 22 -7.11 2.70 10.40
CA ARG A 22 -7.46 2.26 11.73
C ARG A 22 -8.98 2.25 11.89
N PRO A 23 -9.56 1.10 12.28
CA PRO A 23 -10.99 0.99 12.58
C PRO A 23 -11.37 1.77 13.84
N GLY A 24 -12.65 1.97 14.04
CA GLY A 24 -13.17 2.46 15.30
C GLY A 24 -12.96 1.46 16.43
N PHE A 25 -12.65 1.94 17.62
CA PHE A 25 -12.39 1.11 18.78
C PHE A 25 -12.54 1.88 20.10
N GLU A 26 -12.70 1.15 21.19
CA GLU A 26 -12.66 1.71 22.54
C GLU A 26 -11.20 1.99 22.92
N TRP A 27 -10.85 3.26 22.97
CA TRP A 27 -9.53 3.70 23.35
C TRP A 27 -9.42 3.87 24.86
N ARG A 28 -8.32 3.39 25.42
CA ARG A 28 -7.90 3.59 26.82
C ARG A 28 -6.50 4.17 26.84
N THR A 29 -6.27 5.12 27.74
CA THR A 29 -4.91 5.63 27.93
C THR A 29 -4.02 4.58 28.59
N TYR A 30 -2.78 4.48 28.14
CA TYR A 30 -1.74 3.70 28.79
C TYR A 30 -1.05 4.47 29.93
N LEU A 31 -1.24 5.79 29.95
CA LEU A 31 -0.66 6.66 30.98
C LEU A 31 -1.72 6.97 32.02
N LYS A 32 -1.33 6.97 33.30
CA LYS A 32 -2.20 7.48 34.40
C LYS A 32 -2.40 8.97 34.16
N SER A 33 -3.61 9.36 33.79
CA SER A 33 -3.98 10.76 33.56
C SER A 33 -5.29 11.09 34.26
N PRO A 34 -5.39 12.17 35.01
CA PRO A 34 -6.65 12.59 35.60
C PRO A 34 -7.70 12.99 34.56
N HIS A 35 -7.29 13.31 33.31
CA HIS A 35 -8.15 13.75 32.25
C HIS A 35 -8.75 12.61 31.40
N HIS A 36 -8.23 11.39 31.52
CA HIS A 36 -8.65 10.24 30.73
C HIS A 36 -8.80 8.99 31.59
N GLN A 37 -9.72 9.03 32.53
CA GLN A 37 -9.93 7.91 33.47
C GLN A 37 -10.85 6.82 32.87
N ASN A 38 -11.73 7.22 31.95
CA ASN A 38 -12.70 6.32 31.34
C ASN A 38 -12.32 5.98 29.89
N PRO A 39 -12.65 4.78 29.42
CA PRO A 39 -12.57 4.44 28.02
C PRO A 39 -13.38 5.40 27.17
N THR A 40 -12.85 5.77 26.02
CA THR A 40 -13.54 6.64 25.07
C THR A 40 -13.56 5.95 23.70
N TYR A 41 -14.76 5.85 23.11
CA TYR A 41 -14.84 5.32 21.75
C TYR A 41 -14.21 6.29 20.76
N ARG A 42 -13.29 5.79 19.96
CA ARG A 42 -12.68 6.51 18.83
C ARG A 42 -13.24 5.98 17.53
N TYR A 43 -13.76 6.89 16.73
CA TYR A 43 -14.23 6.57 15.40
C TYR A 43 -13.08 6.11 14.48
N GLY A 44 -13.42 5.30 13.50
CA GLY A 44 -12.49 4.85 12.48
C GLY A 44 -12.13 5.96 11.49
N VAL A 45 -11.06 5.74 10.73
CA VAL A 45 -10.61 6.70 9.71
C VAL A 45 -11.69 6.93 8.66
N GLU A 46 -12.47 5.90 8.32
CA GLU A 46 -13.60 5.97 7.39
C GLU A 46 -14.65 7.03 7.78
N ASN A 47 -14.90 7.19 9.07
CA ASN A 47 -15.84 8.21 9.54
C ASN A 47 -15.30 9.62 9.30
N PHE A 48 -14.03 9.85 9.62
CA PHE A 48 -13.41 11.16 9.47
C PHE A 48 -13.29 11.58 7.99
N VAL A 49 -12.90 10.68 7.11
CA VAL A 49 -12.81 11.00 5.68
C VAL A 49 -14.19 11.24 5.07
N ALA A 50 -15.21 10.46 5.48
CA ALA A 50 -16.58 10.65 5.03
C ALA A 50 -17.20 11.96 5.53
N GLU A 51 -16.87 12.41 6.75
CA GLU A 51 -17.27 13.71 7.27
C GLU A 51 -16.74 14.88 6.44
N GLN A 52 -15.58 14.70 5.80
CA GLN A 52 -15.01 15.69 4.90
C GLN A 52 -15.53 15.58 3.46
N GLY A 53 -16.54 14.74 3.20
CA GLY A 53 -17.09 14.51 1.86
C GLY A 53 -16.22 13.62 0.97
N ILE A 54 -15.26 12.91 1.55
CA ILE A 54 -14.44 11.91 0.85
C ILE A 54 -15.23 10.61 0.78
N GLU A 55 -15.44 10.11 -0.43
CA GLU A 55 -16.27 8.94 -0.70
C GLU A 55 -15.47 7.64 -0.69
N TYR A 56 -14.16 7.73 -0.98
CA TYR A 56 -13.30 6.56 -1.01
C TYR A 56 -11.85 6.86 -0.57
N PHE A 57 -11.17 5.83 -0.13
CA PHE A 57 -9.74 5.89 0.22
C PHE A 57 -9.02 4.62 -0.23
N VAL A 58 -7.69 4.74 -0.37
CA VAL A 58 -6.84 3.64 -0.80
C VAL A 58 -6.11 3.05 0.39
N VAL A 59 -6.04 1.72 0.42
CA VAL A 59 -5.36 0.92 1.45
C VAL A 59 -4.51 -0.18 0.81
N ASP A 60 -3.65 -0.79 1.60
CA ASP A 60 -2.91 -1.97 1.16
C ASP A 60 -3.79 -3.23 1.10
N GLU A 61 -3.41 -4.15 0.22
CA GLU A 61 -4.08 -5.43 -0.03
C GLU A 61 -4.26 -6.28 1.24
N GLN A 62 -3.33 -6.19 2.19
CA GLN A 62 -3.40 -6.94 3.44
C GLN A 62 -4.58 -6.54 4.32
N LEU A 63 -5.05 -5.30 4.23
CA LEU A 63 -6.15 -4.83 5.07
C LEU A 63 -7.48 -5.56 4.79
N PRO A 64 -7.96 -5.67 3.53
CA PRO A 64 -9.14 -6.47 3.25
C PRO A 64 -8.92 -7.98 3.37
N LYS A 65 -7.76 -8.49 3.01
CA LYS A 65 -7.45 -9.92 3.08
C LYS A 65 -7.24 -10.42 4.52
N GLY A 66 -6.88 -9.53 5.43
CA GLY A 66 -6.27 -9.92 6.70
C GLY A 66 -4.86 -10.45 6.49
N GLY A 67 -4.10 -10.52 7.56
CA GLY A 67 -2.77 -11.14 7.56
C GLY A 67 -2.80 -12.46 8.31
N THR A 68 -1.77 -13.28 8.17
CA THR A 68 -1.53 -14.37 9.11
C THR A 68 -0.93 -13.76 10.37
N PRO A 69 -1.64 -13.73 11.50
CA PRO A 69 -1.11 -13.16 12.71
C PRO A 69 0.07 -14.00 13.21
N LEU A 70 1.11 -13.34 13.69
CA LEU A 70 2.23 -14.01 14.36
C LEU A 70 1.89 -14.34 15.81
N GLY A 71 1.03 -13.52 16.42
CA GLY A 71 0.60 -13.65 17.80
C GLY A 71 -0.05 -12.36 18.30
N VAL A 72 -0.47 -12.38 19.54
CA VAL A 72 -0.98 -11.21 20.27
C VAL A 72 -0.12 -10.92 21.47
N LEU A 73 0.06 -9.63 21.78
CA LEU A 73 0.73 -9.23 23.02
C LEU A 73 -0.30 -9.25 24.16
N ILE A 74 -0.06 -10.10 25.15
CA ILE A 74 -0.88 -10.17 26.35
C ILE A 74 -0.11 -9.61 27.55
N ASP A 75 -0.83 -8.97 28.45
CA ASP A 75 -0.25 -8.50 29.70
C ASP A 75 -0.02 -9.68 30.65
N GLN A 76 1.14 -9.68 31.28
CA GLN A 76 1.48 -10.57 32.39
C GLN A 76 1.52 -9.79 33.70
N ASP A 77 1.39 -10.52 34.81
CA ASP A 77 1.58 -9.94 36.13
C ASP A 77 2.91 -9.18 36.21
N GLY A 78 2.89 -8.00 36.81
CA GLY A 78 4.03 -7.11 36.93
C GLY A 78 4.27 -6.20 35.73
N GLY A 79 3.30 -6.03 34.81
CA GLY A 79 3.37 -5.09 33.69
C GLY A 79 4.28 -5.53 32.56
N LYS A 80 4.72 -6.78 32.54
CA LYS A 80 5.45 -7.38 31.43
C LYS A 80 4.48 -7.80 30.34
N LYS A 81 4.89 -7.70 29.09
CA LYS A 81 4.12 -8.19 27.94
C LYS A 81 4.76 -9.46 27.41
N ARG A 82 3.92 -10.44 27.10
CA ARG A 82 4.30 -11.69 26.42
C ARG A 82 3.61 -11.78 25.08
N MET A 83 4.31 -12.21 24.07
CA MET A 83 3.68 -12.59 22.82
C MET A 83 3.05 -13.98 22.97
N LEU A 84 1.74 -14.05 22.84
CA LEU A 84 1.01 -15.29 22.71
C LEU A 84 1.01 -15.67 21.23
N SER A 85 1.73 -16.72 20.89
CA SER A 85 1.78 -17.23 19.53
C SER A 85 0.41 -17.74 19.08
N VAL A 86 0.09 -17.57 17.80
CA VAL A 86 -1.11 -18.16 17.18
C VAL A 86 -1.16 -19.67 17.25
N TYR A 87 -0.03 -20.31 17.46
CA TYR A 87 0.08 -21.78 17.65
C TYR A 87 -0.12 -22.20 19.12
N SER A 88 -0.29 -21.24 20.03
CA SER A 88 -0.56 -21.56 21.43
C SER A 88 -1.99 -22.09 21.58
N PRO A 89 -2.22 -23.14 22.40
CA PRO A 89 -3.57 -23.62 22.74
C PRO A 89 -4.46 -22.56 23.36
N GLU A 90 -3.86 -21.55 23.98
CA GLU A 90 -4.57 -20.42 24.60
C GLU A 90 -5.09 -19.40 23.56
N TYR A 91 -4.64 -19.53 22.31
CA TYR A 91 -5.02 -18.63 21.24
C TYR A 91 -6.37 -19.06 20.65
N THR A 92 -7.41 -18.30 20.94
CA THR A 92 -8.71 -18.50 20.29
C THR A 92 -8.62 -18.13 18.83
N GLN A 93 -9.05 -19.02 17.96
CA GLN A 93 -9.01 -18.78 16.50
C GLN A 93 -9.93 -17.61 16.15
N PHE A 94 -9.33 -16.52 15.76
CA PHE A 94 -10.03 -15.46 15.02
C PHE A 94 -9.95 -15.78 13.52
N PRO A 95 -10.97 -15.48 12.72
CA PRO A 95 -10.90 -15.63 11.28
C PRO A 95 -10.03 -14.49 10.71
N TRP A 96 -8.72 -14.71 10.67
CA TRP A 96 -7.75 -13.72 10.20
C TRP A 96 -7.57 -13.73 8.68
N ASN A 97 -8.03 -14.78 8.01
CA ASN A 97 -7.97 -14.88 6.57
C ASN A 97 -9.38 -14.73 6.01
N PHE A 98 -9.62 -13.59 5.40
CA PHE A 98 -10.84 -13.34 4.67
C PHE A 98 -10.56 -13.55 3.20
N ASP A 99 -11.39 -14.36 2.54
CA ASP A 99 -11.35 -14.52 1.07
C ASP A 99 -11.87 -13.24 0.40
N ARG A 100 -11.07 -12.18 0.48
CA ARG A 100 -11.37 -10.86 -0.07
C ARG A 100 -10.34 -10.48 -1.13
N SER A 101 -10.82 -10.24 -2.34
CA SER A 101 -9.97 -9.84 -3.45
C SER A 101 -9.61 -8.36 -3.40
N PRO A 102 -8.37 -7.95 -3.71
CA PRO A 102 -8.02 -6.54 -3.87
C PRO A 102 -8.71 -5.90 -5.09
N MET A 103 -9.31 -6.68 -5.96
CA MET A 103 -10.09 -6.20 -7.10
C MET A 103 -11.56 -5.96 -6.81
N SER A 104 -11.99 -6.14 -5.56
CA SER A 104 -13.33 -5.78 -5.08
C SER A 104 -13.29 -4.47 -4.30
N LEU A 105 -14.41 -3.77 -4.31
CA LEU A 105 -14.62 -2.57 -3.50
C LEU A 105 -15.31 -2.95 -2.21
N TYR A 106 -14.91 -2.33 -1.11
CA TYR A 106 -15.44 -2.63 0.21
C TYR A 106 -15.98 -1.37 0.86
N ASN A 107 -17.27 -1.39 1.21
CA ASN A 107 -17.81 -0.35 2.08
C ASN A 107 -17.31 -0.60 3.51
N VAL A 108 -16.71 0.40 4.11
CA VAL A 108 -16.03 0.27 5.41
C VAL A 108 -16.86 0.92 6.49
N SER A 109 -17.14 0.13 7.54
CA SER A 109 -17.83 0.57 8.75
C SER A 109 -17.24 -0.12 9.98
N SER A 110 -16.99 0.64 11.03
CA SER A 110 -16.46 0.11 12.29
C SER A 110 -17.55 -0.46 13.22
N HIS A 111 -18.83 -0.11 13.01
CA HIS A 111 -19.89 -0.42 13.97
C HIS A 111 -20.94 -1.42 13.48
N GLY A 112 -20.92 -1.84 12.26
CA GLY A 112 -21.96 -2.74 11.73
C GLY A 112 -23.36 -2.11 11.54
N ASP A 113 -23.60 -0.93 12.11
CA ASP A 113 -24.82 -0.16 11.91
C ASP A 113 -24.57 0.89 10.83
N LEU A 114 -25.00 0.58 9.61
CA LEU A 114 -24.79 1.41 8.43
C LEU A 114 -25.75 2.61 8.38
N ASP A 115 -26.85 2.57 9.12
CA ASP A 115 -27.93 3.56 8.99
C ASP A 115 -27.57 4.92 9.62
N HIS A 116 -26.60 4.95 10.53
CA HIS A 116 -26.25 6.18 11.27
C HIS A 116 -24.81 6.63 11.10
N GLN A 117 -24.01 5.93 10.28
CA GLN A 117 -22.60 6.25 10.08
C GLN A 117 -22.31 6.72 8.67
N LYS A 118 -21.51 7.76 8.58
CA LYS A 118 -20.85 8.12 7.33
C LYS A 118 -19.81 7.05 7.02
N THR A 119 -19.97 6.37 5.92
CA THR A 119 -19.09 5.32 5.43
C THR A 119 -18.29 5.80 4.22
N ALA A 120 -17.15 5.18 3.96
CA ALA A 120 -16.37 5.39 2.75
C ALA A 120 -15.97 4.04 2.15
N VAL A 121 -15.70 4.06 0.84
CA VAL A 121 -15.30 2.84 0.10
C VAL A 121 -13.80 2.69 0.14
N ALA A 122 -13.31 1.50 0.50
CA ALA A 122 -11.90 1.16 0.40
C ALA A 122 -11.58 0.52 -0.96
N PHE A 123 -10.53 1.05 -1.60
CA PHE A 123 -9.84 0.45 -2.74
C PHE A 123 -8.55 -0.19 -2.23
N ALA A 124 -8.32 -1.45 -2.53
CA ALA A 124 -7.08 -2.11 -2.16
C ALA A 124 -6.05 -2.03 -3.30
N ARG A 125 -4.80 -1.66 -2.96
CA ARG A 125 -3.69 -1.73 -3.91
C ARG A 125 -3.44 -3.18 -4.30
N HIS A 126 -3.37 -3.45 -5.60
CA HIS A 126 -3.04 -4.78 -6.08
C HIS A 126 -1.53 -5.00 -6.02
N GLN A 127 -1.06 -5.71 -4.98
CA GLN A 127 0.35 -5.85 -4.63
C GLN A 127 1.21 -6.39 -5.79
N ASN A 128 0.84 -7.50 -6.38
CA ASN A 128 1.68 -8.17 -7.38
C ASN A 128 1.91 -7.33 -8.63
N ILE A 129 0.90 -6.61 -9.12
CA ILE A 129 1.04 -5.73 -10.28
C ILE A 129 1.77 -4.44 -9.89
N ALA A 130 1.49 -3.88 -8.72
CA ALA A 130 2.19 -2.71 -8.23
C ALA A 130 3.70 -2.95 -8.11
N MET A 131 4.12 -4.14 -7.69
CA MET A 131 5.54 -4.50 -7.55
C MET A 131 6.30 -4.54 -8.88
N GLN A 132 5.62 -4.68 -10.03
CA GLN A 132 6.29 -4.55 -11.34
C GLN A 132 6.87 -3.13 -11.56
N VAL A 133 6.22 -2.13 -11.00
CA VAL A 133 6.62 -0.72 -11.10
C VAL A 133 7.47 -0.28 -9.90
N TRP A 134 7.25 -0.90 -8.74
CA TRP A 134 7.83 -0.45 -7.47
C TRP A 134 9.13 -1.17 -7.09
N SER A 135 9.31 -2.43 -7.50
CA SER A 135 10.44 -3.23 -7.04
C SER A 135 11.69 -3.05 -7.90
N ALA A 136 12.81 -2.71 -7.26
CA ALA A 136 14.12 -2.75 -7.89
C ALA A 136 14.70 -4.18 -8.02
N GLU A 137 14.12 -5.17 -7.35
CA GLU A 137 14.60 -6.57 -7.42
C GLU A 137 13.81 -7.41 -8.42
N ALA A 138 12.48 -7.25 -8.47
CA ALA A 138 11.58 -8.06 -9.27
C ALA A 138 10.79 -7.26 -10.32
N GLY A 139 10.89 -5.94 -10.31
CA GLY A 139 10.15 -5.03 -11.19
C GLY A 139 11.05 -4.31 -12.20
N TYR A 140 10.42 -3.42 -12.96
CA TYR A 140 11.10 -2.67 -14.02
C TYR A 140 12.25 -1.78 -13.53
N PRO A 141 12.18 -1.11 -12.37
CA PRO A 141 13.27 -0.24 -11.90
C PRO A 141 14.61 -0.95 -11.74
N GLY A 142 14.60 -2.28 -11.60
CA GLY A 142 15.80 -3.11 -11.49
C GLY A 142 16.41 -3.53 -12.84
N ASP A 143 15.87 -3.07 -13.96
CA ASP A 143 16.39 -3.44 -15.26
C ASP A 143 17.88 -3.08 -15.38
N PRO A 144 18.72 -4.02 -15.88
CA PRO A 144 20.16 -3.82 -15.99
C PRO A 144 20.61 -2.57 -16.75
N ASP A 145 19.80 -2.06 -17.68
CA ASP A 145 20.15 -0.92 -18.52
C ASP A 145 19.71 0.43 -17.95
N TYR A 146 18.86 0.43 -16.90
CA TYR A 146 18.37 1.66 -16.29
C TYR A 146 19.40 2.34 -15.39
N LEU A 147 19.21 3.63 -15.15
CA LEU A 147 20.10 4.44 -14.33
C LEU A 147 20.07 3.97 -12.86
N ASP A 148 21.25 3.61 -12.34
CA ASP A 148 21.35 3.19 -10.92
C ASP A 148 21.07 4.36 -9.98
N PHE A 149 20.06 4.23 -9.14
CA PHE A 149 19.68 5.26 -8.19
C PHE A 149 20.71 5.46 -7.08
N HIS A 150 21.28 4.37 -6.57
CA HIS A 150 22.12 4.38 -5.38
C HIS A 150 23.58 4.70 -5.65
N LYS A 151 24.08 4.36 -6.83
CA LYS A 151 25.51 4.51 -7.16
C LYS A 151 25.78 5.88 -7.74
N LYS A 152 26.56 6.68 -7.03
CA LYS A 152 26.90 8.07 -7.38
C LYS A 152 28.40 8.25 -7.42
N LYS A 153 28.87 9.08 -8.36
CA LYS A 153 30.29 9.48 -8.41
C LYS A 153 30.58 10.55 -7.37
N MET A 154 31.43 10.21 -6.42
CA MET A 154 31.85 11.16 -5.39
C MET A 154 33.04 12.02 -5.89
N PRO A 155 33.17 13.31 -5.48
CA PRO A 155 32.26 14.04 -4.58
C PRO A 155 31.08 14.73 -5.28
N SER A 156 30.95 14.63 -6.61
CA SER A 156 29.93 15.37 -7.37
C SER A 156 28.48 14.93 -7.14
N GLY A 157 28.29 13.70 -6.68
CA GLY A 157 26.93 13.12 -6.54
C GLY A 157 26.28 12.72 -7.87
N LEU A 158 26.99 12.82 -8.99
CA LEU A 158 26.47 12.49 -10.31
C LEU A 158 26.11 11.00 -10.42
N ARG A 159 24.93 10.71 -10.91
CA ARG A 159 24.54 9.36 -11.33
C ARG A 159 25.07 9.12 -12.74
N TYR A 160 25.80 8.06 -12.91
CA TYR A 160 26.57 7.81 -14.14
C TYR A 160 26.45 6.36 -14.61
N TRP A 161 26.18 5.44 -13.70
CA TRP A 161 26.15 4.01 -13.99
C TRP A 161 24.75 3.51 -14.23
N ARG A 162 24.61 2.53 -15.08
CA ARG A 162 23.40 1.71 -15.15
C ARG A 162 23.41 0.66 -14.05
N VAL A 163 22.24 0.09 -13.77
CA VAL A 163 22.09 -0.98 -12.78
C VAL A 163 23.07 -2.12 -13.04
N THR A 164 23.28 -2.53 -14.29
CA THR A 164 24.17 -3.63 -14.72
C THR A 164 23.79 -4.96 -14.03
N ASP A 165 23.92 -4.99 -12.74
CA ASP A 165 23.44 -6.01 -11.79
C ASP A 165 23.24 -5.30 -10.45
N THR A 166 22.12 -5.56 -9.77
CA THR A 166 21.78 -4.93 -8.49
C THR A 166 22.80 -5.21 -7.39
N LYS A 167 23.49 -6.35 -7.46
CA LYS A 167 24.51 -6.78 -6.49
C LYS A 167 25.94 -6.49 -6.91
N ALA A 168 26.16 -5.92 -8.12
CA ALA A 168 27.50 -5.65 -8.62
C ALA A 168 28.21 -4.57 -7.80
N ASP A 169 29.48 -4.80 -7.48
CA ASP A 169 30.37 -3.78 -6.96
C ASP A 169 30.63 -2.67 -8.00
N MET A 170 31.00 -1.48 -7.50
CA MET A 170 31.23 -0.30 -8.35
C MET A 170 32.18 -0.53 -9.51
N GLN A 171 33.22 -1.33 -9.34
CA GLN A 171 34.21 -1.65 -10.36
C GLN A 171 33.64 -2.44 -11.56
N TYR A 172 32.50 -3.09 -11.38
CA TYR A 172 31.82 -3.87 -12.43
C TYR A 172 30.61 -3.14 -13.02
N LYS A 173 30.26 -1.97 -12.47
CA LYS A 173 29.17 -1.14 -13.01
C LYS A 173 29.56 -0.56 -14.36
N GLN A 174 28.62 -0.56 -15.29
CA GLN A 174 28.83 -0.03 -16.63
C GLN A 174 28.17 1.35 -16.78
N PRO A 175 28.68 2.21 -17.68
CA PRO A 175 28.07 3.51 -17.94
C PRO A 175 26.62 3.35 -18.43
N TYR A 176 25.77 4.29 -18.00
CA TYR A 176 24.40 4.41 -18.47
C TYR A 176 24.38 4.94 -19.91
N ASN A 177 23.55 4.35 -20.76
CA ASN A 177 23.31 4.81 -22.11
C ASN A 177 21.82 5.05 -22.36
N PRO A 178 21.36 6.30 -22.49
CA PRO A 178 19.96 6.61 -22.70
C PRO A 178 19.38 6.11 -24.03
N ASP A 179 20.21 5.88 -25.03
CA ASP A 179 19.77 5.44 -26.36
C ASP A 179 19.19 4.01 -26.35
N TRP A 180 19.52 3.22 -25.34
CA TRP A 180 19.01 1.84 -25.20
C TRP A 180 17.62 1.76 -24.57
N ILE A 181 17.13 2.85 -24.03
CA ILE A 181 16.01 2.84 -23.09
C ILE A 181 14.65 2.79 -23.80
N LEU A 182 14.45 3.54 -24.89
CA LEU A 182 13.14 3.70 -25.52
C LEU A 182 12.48 2.39 -25.94
N GLY A 183 13.24 1.49 -26.58
CA GLY A 183 12.70 0.18 -26.97
C GLY A 183 12.35 -0.71 -25.77
N LYS A 184 13.13 -0.59 -24.69
CA LYS A 184 12.92 -1.36 -23.45
C LYS A 184 11.69 -0.90 -22.72
N ILE A 185 11.51 0.41 -22.55
CA ILE A 185 10.30 1.00 -21.95
C ILE A 185 9.06 0.56 -22.73
N GLY A 186 9.08 0.61 -24.06
CA GLY A 186 7.98 0.14 -24.89
C GLY A 186 7.57 -1.30 -24.60
N ASN A 187 8.53 -2.20 -24.48
CA ASN A 187 8.26 -3.60 -24.13
C ASN A 187 7.68 -3.76 -22.71
N GLN A 188 8.19 -2.99 -21.75
CA GLN A 188 7.71 -3.03 -20.38
C GLN A 188 6.30 -2.45 -20.24
N ILE A 189 5.97 -1.40 -21.00
CA ILE A 189 4.59 -0.88 -21.07
C ILE A 189 3.62 -1.96 -21.56
N HIS A 190 3.97 -2.64 -22.68
CA HIS A 190 3.13 -3.73 -23.18
C HIS A 190 2.97 -4.86 -22.17
N HIS A 191 4.06 -5.25 -21.50
CA HIS A 191 4.02 -6.27 -20.45
C HIS A 191 3.14 -5.83 -19.27
N PHE A 192 3.23 -4.57 -18.84
CA PHE A 192 2.42 -4.05 -17.75
C PHE A 192 0.93 -4.07 -18.08
N VAL A 193 0.56 -3.59 -19.27
CA VAL A 193 -0.83 -3.67 -19.75
C VAL A 193 -1.32 -5.11 -19.83
N TYR A 194 -0.49 -6.03 -20.34
CA TYR A 194 -0.82 -7.45 -20.37
C TYR A 194 -1.07 -8.03 -18.96
N CYS A 195 -0.27 -7.66 -17.97
CA CYS A 195 -0.47 -8.08 -16.58
C CYS A 195 -1.80 -7.55 -16.01
N ILE A 196 -2.17 -6.31 -16.32
CA ILE A 196 -3.45 -5.71 -15.90
C ILE A 196 -4.63 -6.45 -16.53
N GLU A 197 -4.62 -6.62 -17.84
CA GLU A 197 -5.68 -7.32 -18.58
C GLU A 197 -5.82 -8.78 -18.13
N GLY A 198 -4.69 -9.46 -17.92
CA GLY A 198 -4.67 -10.82 -17.41
C GLY A 198 -5.28 -10.95 -16.02
N ALA A 199 -4.96 -10.05 -15.10
CA ALA A 199 -5.51 -10.07 -13.75
C ALA A 199 -7.02 -9.80 -13.75
N LEU A 200 -7.48 -8.79 -14.47
CA LEU A 200 -8.91 -8.47 -14.58
C LEU A 200 -9.71 -9.60 -15.27
N SER A 201 -9.18 -10.17 -16.34
CA SER A 201 -9.79 -11.30 -17.03
C SER A 201 -9.91 -12.54 -16.15
N HIS A 202 -8.83 -12.85 -15.41
CA HIS A 202 -8.81 -13.96 -14.47
C HIS A 202 -9.84 -13.78 -13.35
N TYR A 203 -9.89 -12.57 -12.76
CA TYR A 203 -10.88 -12.24 -11.73
C TYR A 203 -12.32 -12.42 -12.24
N LYS A 204 -12.60 -11.91 -13.45
CA LYS A 204 -13.92 -12.07 -14.09
C LYS A 204 -14.28 -13.54 -14.34
N GLN A 205 -13.33 -14.35 -14.81
CA GLN A 205 -13.53 -15.79 -15.01
C GLN A 205 -13.84 -16.52 -13.69
N GLN A 206 -13.15 -16.19 -12.61
CA GLN A 206 -13.35 -16.83 -11.33
C GLN A 206 -14.64 -16.42 -10.62
N THR A 207 -15.02 -15.15 -10.72
CA THR A 207 -16.09 -14.59 -9.91
C THR A 207 -17.37 -14.28 -10.69
N GLY A 208 -17.31 -14.22 -12.02
CA GLY A 208 -18.38 -13.73 -12.87
C GLY A 208 -18.60 -12.22 -12.80
N LYS A 209 -17.75 -11.47 -12.07
CA LYS A 209 -17.89 -10.03 -11.83
C LYS A 209 -16.76 -9.24 -12.50
N GLU A 210 -17.06 -8.00 -12.86
CA GLU A 210 -16.02 -7.06 -13.27
C GLU A 210 -15.15 -6.68 -12.04
N GLY A 211 -13.83 -6.68 -12.24
CA GLY A 211 -12.87 -6.26 -11.21
C GLY A 211 -12.51 -4.79 -11.33
N THR A 212 -12.05 -4.22 -10.23
CA THR A 212 -11.42 -2.90 -10.19
C THR A 212 -9.98 -3.07 -9.72
N LEU A 213 -9.03 -2.56 -10.51
CA LEU A 213 -7.61 -2.65 -10.19
C LEU A 213 -7.11 -1.28 -9.78
N CYS A 214 -6.63 -1.17 -8.54
CA CYS A 214 -6.09 0.06 -7.97
C CYS A 214 -4.57 -0.04 -7.86
N LEU A 215 -3.86 0.90 -8.49
CA LEU A 215 -2.40 0.94 -8.57
C LEU A 215 -1.90 2.34 -8.19
N PRO A 216 -1.91 2.70 -6.91
CA PRO A 216 -1.36 3.96 -6.44
C PRO A 216 0.16 3.87 -6.37
N PHE A 217 0.83 4.95 -6.79
CA PHE A 217 2.28 5.11 -6.73
C PHE A 217 2.63 6.49 -6.20
N ASP A 218 3.72 6.56 -5.44
CA ASP A 218 4.29 7.83 -5.03
C ASP A 218 4.83 8.57 -6.27
N THR A 219 4.55 9.87 -6.33
CA THR A 219 4.91 10.68 -7.51
C THR A 219 6.41 10.72 -7.73
N GLU A 220 7.22 10.73 -6.67
CA GLU A 220 8.67 10.76 -6.75
C GLU A 220 9.29 9.46 -7.27
N LEU A 221 8.55 8.37 -7.38
CA LEU A 221 9.03 7.16 -8.02
C LEU A 221 9.48 7.47 -9.45
N PHE A 222 8.63 8.18 -10.20
CA PHE A 222 8.82 8.49 -11.61
C PHE A 222 9.78 9.66 -11.80
N GLY A 223 10.89 9.40 -12.52
CA GLY A 223 11.93 10.38 -12.78
C GLY A 223 12.92 10.60 -11.62
N HIS A 224 12.70 10.00 -10.44
CA HIS A 224 13.60 10.11 -9.29
C HIS A 224 14.11 8.76 -8.80
N TRP A 225 13.28 7.92 -8.16
CA TRP A 225 13.67 6.56 -7.75
C TRP A 225 13.86 5.66 -8.96
N TRP A 226 13.01 5.79 -9.92
CA TRP A 226 13.10 5.18 -11.24
C TRP A 226 13.17 6.29 -12.27
N PHE A 227 14.39 6.58 -12.76
CA PHE A 227 14.66 7.75 -13.61
C PHE A 227 13.88 7.71 -14.93
N GLU A 228 13.72 6.53 -15.51
CA GLU A 228 13.04 6.27 -16.77
C GLU A 228 11.51 6.14 -16.65
N GLY A 229 11.00 6.09 -15.41
CA GLY A 229 9.59 5.92 -15.11
C GLY A 229 8.65 7.06 -15.53
#